data_d91824923627a523e937f3d1e5e586a0
#
_entry.id   d91824923627a523e937f3d1e5e586a0
#
_cell.length_a   1.000
_cell.length_b   1.000
_cell.length_c   1.000
_cell.angle_alpha   90.00
_cell.angle_beta   90.00
_cell.angle_gamma   90.00
#
_symmetry.space_group_name_H-M   'P 1'
#
loop_
_entity.id
_entity.type
_entity.pdbx_description
1 polymer ?
#
loop_
_entity_poly.entity_id
_entity_poly.type
_entity_poly.pdbx_seq_one_letter_code
_entity_poly.pdbx_strand_id
1 'polypeptide(L)'
;MQKPFDLTKFRTGLTKSISGISAGFHDPKDWISTGNHTLDYLISGDFNGGIPLGKVSVFAGESGSGKSFICSGVITRNAQKAGCQVVLFDSENALDEQWLQALDVDTSPDKLLRVSVSMIDDVAKALSEFIKDYKANYGDLPYDEMPKLVFVIDSLGMLLTPTDVDQFNKGDMKGDMGRKPKALTALVRNCVNMFGSHNVGMVCTNHTYASQDMFDPDDKISGGQGFVYASSIVVAMKKLKLKED
;
A
#
# COMPACT_ATOMS: atom_id res chain seq x y z
N MET A 1 -18.67 -46.45 17.80
CA MET A 1 -18.82 -45.21 16.98
C MET A 1 -17.72 -44.24 17.36
N GLN A 2 -16.88 -43.84 16.43
CA GLN A 2 -15.90 -42.78 16.66
C GLN A 2 -16.65 -41.46 16.88
N LYS A 3 -16.29 -40.73 17.95
CA LYS A 3 -16.82 -39.35 18.15
C LYS A 3 -16.37 -38.46 16.99
N PRO A 4 -17.27 -37.67 16.41
CA PRO A 4 -16.90 -36.73 15.35
C PRO A 4 -15.83 -35.73 15.87
N PHE A 5 -14.93 -35.32 15.00
CA PHE A 5 -13.90 -34.35 15.33
C PHE A 5 -14.53 -32.97 15.66
N ASP A 6 -14.23 -32.44 16.84
CA ASP A 6 -14.77 -31.15 17.32
C ASP A 6 -13.87 -29.99 16.92
N LEU A 7 -14.20 -29.38 15.77
CA LEU A 7 -13.50 -28.20 15.25
C LEU A 7 -13.53 -27.00 16.20
N THR A 8 -14.58 -26.85 17.01
CA THR A 8 -14.73 -25.73 17.93
C THR A 8 -13.72 -25.82 19.08
N LYS A 9 -13.54 -27.02 19.64
CA LYS A 9 -12.51 -27.26 20.65
C LYS A 9 -11.12 -27.11 20.08
N PHE A 10 -10.88 -27.62 18.88
CA PHE A 10 -9.59 -27.49 18.21
C PHE A 10 -9.24 -26.02 17.94
N ARG A 11 -10.18 -25.24 17.41
CA ARG A 11 -10.05 -23.81 17.19
C ARG A 11 -9.69 -23.07 18.49
N THR A 12 -10.43 -23.31 19.56
CA THR A 12 -10.17 -22.71 20.87
C THR A 12 -8.80 -23.09 21.44
N GLY A 13 -8.37 -24.34 21.20
CA GLY A 13 -7.04 -24.82 21.60
C GLY A 13 -5.94 -24.10 20.83
N LEU A 14 -6.07 -23.96 19.50
CA LEU A 14 -5.09 -23.26 18.66
C LEU A 14 -4.93 -21.79 19.04
N THR A 15 -6.03 -21.06 19.22
CA THR A 15 -5.98 -19.64 19.59
C THR A 15 -5.39 -19.38 20.97
N LYS A 16 -5.45 -20.38 21.87
CA LYS A 16 -4.82 -20.28 23.19
C LYS A 16 -3.35 -20.67 23.19
N SER A 17 -2.96 -21.62 22.34
CA SER A 17 -1.61 -22.18 22.37
C SER A 17 -0.60 -21.46 21.47
N ILE A 18 -1.05 -20.74 20.46
CA ILE A 18 -0.17 -20.07 19.49
C ILE A 18 -0.54 -18.58 19.45
N SER A 19 0.36 -17.75 19.94
CA SER A 19 0.22 -16.30 19.84
C SER A 19 0.26 -15.85 18.38
N GLY A 20 -0.66 -14.96 17.99
CA GLY A 20 -0.75 -14.43 16.61
C GLY A 20 -1.60 -15.26 15.65
N ILE A 21 -2.17 -16.40 16.09
CA ILE A 21 -3.24 -17.05 15.32
C ILE A 21 -4.56 -16.34 15.59
N SER A 22 -5.19 -15.90 14.51
CA SER A 22 -6.60 -15.52 14.49
C SER A 22 -7.39 -16.56 13.69
N ALA A 23 -8.57 -16.90 14.16
CA ALA A 23 -9.44 -17.85 13.50
C ALA A 23 -10.67 -17.13 12.93
N GLY A 24 -10.92 -17.28 11.63
CA GLY A 24 -12.04 -16.66 10.91
C GLY A 24 -11.59 -16.03 9.59
N PHE A 25 -12.54 -15.43 8.89
CA PHE A 25 -12.28 -14.66 7.68
C PHE A 25 -11.92 -13.22 8.08
N HIS A 26 -10.95 -12.63 7.37
CA HIS A 26 -10.53 -11.24 7.52
C HIS A 26 -10.93 -10.47 6.27
N ASP A 27 -12.24 -10.44 6.01
CA ASP A 27 -12.78 -9.64 4.92
C ASP A 27 -12.67 -8.16 5.29
N PRO A 28 -12.31 -7.29 4.34
CA PRO A 28 -12.31 -5.86 4.56
C PRO A 28 -13.72 -5.38 4.95
N LYS A 29 -13.79 -4.58 6.01
CA LYS A 29 -15.06 -3.97 6.45
C LYS A 29 -15.16 -2.51 6.01
N ASP A 30 -14.04 -1.84 5.86
CA ASP A 30 -13.94 -0.45 5.47
C ASP A 30 -13.24 -0.31 4.13
N TRP A 31 -13.77 0.58 3.30
CA TRP A 31 -13.33 0.85 1.94
C TRP A 31 -13.16 2.35 1.72
N ILE A 32 -12.18 2.72 0.93
CA ILE A 32 -11.90 4.11 0.57
C ILE A 32 -12.09 4.27 -0.93
N SER A 33 -13.03 5.12 -1.34
CA SER A 33 -13.27 5.38 -2.75
C SER A 33 -12.05 5.97 -3.46
N THR A 34 -11.78 5.48 -4.66
CA THR A 34 -10.77 6.02 -5.58
C THR A 34 -11.22 7.34 -6.22
N GLY A 35 -12.47 7.76 -5.99
CA GLY A 35 -13.10 8.90 -6.66
C GLY A 35 -13.69 8.58 -8.02
N ASN A 36 -13.65 7.33 -8.44
CA ASN A 36 -14.25 6.86 -9.68
C ASN A 36 -15.09 5.60 -9.41
N HIS A 37 -16.40 5.71 -9.53
CA HIS A 37 -17.33 4.62 -9.21
C HIS A 37 -17.08 3.34 -10.02
N THR A 38 -16.64 3.46 -11.28
CA THR A 38 -16.31 2.28 -12.09
C THR A 38 -15.08 1.57 -11.55
N LEU A 39 -14.04 2.32 -11.19
CA LEU A 39 -12.83 1.75 -10.59
C LEU A 39 -13.13 1.17 -9.20
N ASP A 40 -13.93 1.84 -8.40
CA ASP A 40 -14.38 1.34 -7.10
C ASP A 40 -15.09 -0.02 -7.24
N TYR A 41 -16.00 -0.12 -8.21
CA TYR A 41 -16.69 -1.37 -8.51
C TYR A 41 -15.75 -2.48 -9.00
N LEU A 42 -14.81 -2.16 -9.89
CA LEU A 42 -13.84 -3.14 -10.40
C LEU A 42 -12.92 -3.69 -9.29
N ILE A 43 -12.62 -2.90 -8.28
CA ILE A 43 -11.78 -3.31 -7.16
C ILE A 43 -12.59 -4.10 -6.11
N SER A 44 -13.77 -3.62 -5.74
CA SER A 44 -14.51 -4.09 -4.57
C SER A 44 -15.78 -4.86 -4.87
N GLY A 45 -16.31 -4.75 -6.10
CA GLY A 45 -17.64 -5.25 -6.45
C GLY A 45 -18.78 -4.32 -5.99
N ASP A 46 -18.46 -3.16 -5.41
CA ASP A 46 -19.43 -2.15 -4.96
C ASP A 46 -19.04 -0.77 -5.53
N PHE A 47 -20.03 -0.03 -6.08
CA PHE A 47 -19.82 1.31 -6.62
C PHE A 47 -19.44 2.36 -5.56
N ASN A 48 -19.68 2.08 -4.29
CA ASN A 48 -19.29 2.89 -3.15
C ASN A 48 -18.09 2.31 -2.38
N GLY A 49 -17.45 1.27 -2.93
CA GLY A 49 -16.30 0.62 -2.32
C GLY A 49 -14.99 1.34 -2.61
N GLY A 50 -14.09 0.70 -3.35
CA GLY A 50 -12.76 1.22 -3.68
C GLY A 50 -11.65 0.38 -3.06
N ILE A 51 -10.63 1.02 -2.48
CA ILE A 51 -9.53 0.30 -1.84
C ILE A 51 -9.89 -0.14 -0.42
N PRO A 52 -9.55 -1.39 -0.03
CA PRO A 52 -9.88 -1.91 1.28
C PRO A 52 -8.86 -1.50 2.35
N LEU A 53 -9.33 -1.19 3.57
CA LEU A 53 -8.47 -1.22 4.75
C LEU A 53 -8.09 -2.68 5.10
N GLY A 54 -6.98 -2.87 5.78
CA GLY A 54 -6.41 -4.19 6.07
C GLY A 54 -5.61 -4.80 4.90
N LYS A 55 -5.44 -4.08 3.79
CA LYS A 55 -4.80 -4.58 2.58
C LYS A 55 -3.78 -3.58 2.01
N VAL A 56 -3.01 -4.07 1.03
CA VAL A 56 -2.06 -3.25 0.26
C VAL A 56 -2.52 -3.17 -1.19
N SER A 57 -2.70 -1.94 -1.68
CA SER A 57 -3.10 -1.63 -3.05
C SER A 57 -1.97 -0.89 -3.77
N VAL A 58 -1.65 -1.30 -5.00
CA VAL A 58 -0.60 -0.69 -5.83
C VAL A 58 -1.20 -0.14 -7.11
N PHE A 59 -0.90 1.11 -7.41
CA PHE A 59 -1.24 1.78 -8.67
C PHE A 59 0.04 1.94 -9.50
N ALA A 60 0.14 1.19 -10.59
CA ALA A 60 1.32 1.16 -11.44
C ALA A 60 1.03 1.74 -12.83
N GLY A 61 1.95 2.52 -13.38
CA GLY A 61 1.79 3.09 -14.71
C GLY A 61 2.96 4.00 -15.11
N GLU A 62 2.97 4.42 -16.35
CA GLU A 62 3.97 5.35 -16.87
C GLU A 62 3.90 6.72 -16.20
N SER A 63 4.95 7.53 -16.33
CA SER A 63 4.97 8.90 -15.80
C SER A 63 3.81 9.72 -16.39
N GLY A 64 3.13 10.51 -15.55
CA GLY A 64 1.98 11.33 -15.95
C GLY A 64 0.70 10.54 -16.28
N SER A 65 0.59 9.26 -15.86
CA SER A 65 -0.67 8.49 -15.97
C SER A 65 -1.70 8.82 -14.88
N GLY A 66 -1.40 9.73 -13.96
CA GLY A 66 -2.33 10.17 -12.91
C GLY A 66 -2.22 9.40 -11.58
N LYS A 67 -1.17 8.59 -11.37
CA LYS A 67 -0.98 7.80 -10.14
C LYS A 67 -1.03 8.66 -8.87
N SER A 68 -0.16 9.69 -8.80
CA SER A 68 -0.09 10.59 -7.65
C SER A 68 -1.40 11.37 -7.46
N PHE A 69 -2.06 11.78 -8.56
CA PHE A 69 -3.36 12.43 -8.49
C PHE A 69 -4.39 11.54 -7.80
N ILE A 70 -4.47 10.27 -8.17
CA ILE A 70 -5.41 9.33 -7.55
C ILE A 70 -4.97 8.97 -6.14
N CYS A 71 -3.71 8.54 -5.92
CA CYS A 71 -3.28 7.98 -4.64
C CYS A 71 -3.03 9.07 -3.59
N SER A 72 -2.12 10.03 -3.90
CA SER A 72 -1.71 11.06 -2.96
C SER A 72 -2.74 12.19 -2.83
N GLY A 73 -3.57 12.40 -3.86
CA GLY A 73 -4.65 13.38 -3.86
C GLY A 73 -6.00 12.77 -3.46
N VAL A 74 -6.67 12.12 -4.41
CA VAL A 74 -8.10 11.73 -4.27
C VAL A 74 -8.32 10.70 -3.18
N ILE A 75 -7.52 9.63 -3.12
CA ILE A 75 -7.63 8.59 -2.10
C ILE A 75 -7.31 9.16 -0.72
N THR A 76 -6.27 9.99 -0.58
CA THR A 76 -5.94 10.68 0.67
C THR A 76 -7.11 11.52 1.18
N ARG A 77 -7.68 12.39 0.33
CA ARG A 77 -8.88 13.16 0.66
C ARG A 77 -10.05 12.27 1.09
N ASN A 78 -10.33 11.22 0.33
CA ASN A 78 -11.46 10.34 0.62
C ASN A 78 -11.23 9.51 1.89
N ALA A 79 -9.97 9.12 2.19
CA ALA A 79 -9.60 8.50 3.44
C ALA A 79 -9.88 9.44 4.63
N GLN A 80 -9.48 10.70 4.53
CA GLN A 80 -9.76 11.70 5.57
C GLN A 80 -11.26 11.91 5.77
N LYS A 81 -12.06 11.97 4.69
CA LYS A 81 -13.53 12.04 4.75
C LYS A 81 -14.15 10.79 5.40
N ALA A 82 -13.51 9.64 5.27
CA ALA A 82 -13.92 8.39 5.93
C ALA A 82 -13.43 8.28 7.38
N GLY A 83 -12.81 9.34 7.92
CA GLY A 83 -12.31 9.39 9.29
C GLY A 83 -10.93 8.77 9.49
N CYS A 84 -10.18 8.51 8.41
CA CYS A 84 -8.81 8.02 8.51
C CYS A 84 -7.83 9.17 8.78
N GLN A 85 -6.80 8.88 9.57
CA GLN A 85 -5.55 9.63 9.55
C GLN A 85 -4.68 9.11 8.40
N VAL A 86 -3.87 9.97 7.80
CA VAL A 86 -3.04 9.60 6.65
C VAL A 86 -1.58 9.90 6.93
N VAL A 87 -0.73 8.90 6.66
CA VAL A 87 0.73 9.06 6.65
C VAL A 87 1.21 8.90 5.21
N LEU A 88 1.77 9.96 4.64
CA LEU A 88 2.20 10.01 3.26
C LEU A 88 3.72 10.05 3.18
N PHE A 89 4.31 8.98 2.67
CA PHE A 89 5.74 8.87 2.36
C PHE A 89 5.99 9.36 0.94
N ASP A 90 6.66 10.49 0.83
CA ASP A 90 7.04 11.11 -0.45
C ASP A 90 8.51 10.82 -0.77
N SER A 91 8.74 9.86 -1.66
CA SER A 91 10.09 9.46 -2.07
C SER A 91 10.61 10.24 -3.29
N GLU A 92 9.73 10.96 -3.98
CA GLU A 92 10.09 11.78 -5.14
C GLU A 92 10.35 13.23 -4.77
N ASN A 93 9.98 13.64 -3.54
CA ASN A 93 9.96 15.02 -3.08
C ASN A 93 9.20 15.96 -4.04
N ALA A 94 8.17 15.42 -4.68
CA ALA A 94 7.42 16.10 -5.74
C ALA A 94 6.04 16.58 -5.29
N LEU A 95 5.59 16.21 -4.10
CA LEU A 95 4.27 16.57 -3.60
C LEU A 95 4.31 17.96 -2.94
N ASP A 96 3.55 18.86 -3.51
CA ASP A 96 3.38 20.24 -3.06
C ASP A 96 2.13 20.38 -2.19
N GLU A 97 2.22 21.15 -1.10
CA GLU A 97 1.10 21.32 -0.17
C GLU A 97 -0.09 22.04 -0.81
N GLN A 98 0.17 23.08 -1.62
CA GLN A 98 -0.90 23.82 -2.28
C GLN A 98 -1.62 22.94 -3.30
N TRP A 99 -0.89 22.05 -3.96
CA TRP A 99 -1.48 21.07 -4.86
C TRP A 99 -2.38 20.07 -4.12
N LEU A 100 -1.96 19.57 -2.95
CA LEU A 100 -2.80 18.71 -2.13
C LEU A 100 -4.05 19.43 -1.65
N GLN A 101 -3.93 20.68 -1.17
CA GLN A 101 -5.05 21.52 -0.76
C GLN A 101 -6.02 21.81 -1.92
N ALA A 102 -5.51 22.03 -3.14
CA ALA A 102 -6.34 22.20 -4.33
C ALA A 102 -7.16 20.93 -4.70
N LEU A 103 -6.77 19.78 -4.19
CA LEU A 103 -7.51 18.52 -4.30
C LEU A 103 -8.42 18.24 -3.08
N ASP A 104 -8.64 19.23 -2.22
CA ASP A 104 -9.39 19.13 -0.97
C ASP A 104 -8.77 18.15 0.06
N VAL A 105 -7.46 17.96 0.03
CA VAL A 105 -6.74 17.23 1.08
C VAL A 105 -6.55 18.17 2.27
N ASP A 106 -6.92 17.73 3.44
CA ASP A 106 -6.63 18.43 4.69
C ASP A 106 -5.17 18.19 5.09
N THR A 107 -4.34 19.22 4.96
CA THR A 107 -2.89 19.17 5.24
C THR A 107 -2.55 19.51 6.70
N SER A 108 -3.56 19.66 7.57
CA SER A 108 -3.31 19.92 9.00
C SER A 108 -2.55 18.76 9.66
N PRO A 109 -1.67 19.05 10.65
CA PRO A 109 -0.79 18.03 11.24
C PRO A 109 -1.49 16.87 11.95
N ASP A 110 -2.75 17.04 12.34
CA ASP A 110 -3.59 16.03 12.97
C ASP A 110 -4.32 15.13 11.95
N LYS A 111 -4.30 15.49 10.65
CA LYS A 111 -4.96 14.76 9.55
C LYS A 111 -3.98 14.14 8.57
N LEU A 112 -2.85 14.81 8.33
CA LEU A 112 -1.84 14.36 7.38
C LEU A 112 -0.44 14.50 7.98
N LEU A 113 0.26 13.37 8.09
CA LEU A 113 1.70 13.37 8.33
C LEU A 113 2.42 13.10 7.01
N ARG A 114 3.03 14.13 6.40
CA ARG A 114 3.92 13.96 5.24
C ARG A 114 5.35 13.72 5.69
N VAL A 115 5.96 12.66 5.19
CA VAL A 115 7.34 12.27 5.48
C VAL A 115 8.13 12.19 4.17
N SER A 116 9.17 13.01 4.02
CA SER A 116 10.14 12.83 2.93
C SER A 116 11.06 11.67 3.28
N VAL A 117 11.21 10.72 2.36
CA VAL A 117 11.97 9.49 2.59
C VAL A 117 12.63 9.04 1.28
N SER A 118 13.83 8.50 1.37
CA SER A 118 14.56 7.98 0.21
C SER A 118 14.92 6.50 0.31
N MET A 119 14.91 5.93 1.53
CA MET A 119 15.37 4.55 1.76
C MET A 119 14.21 3.60 2.04
N ILE A 120 14.28 2.40 1.46
CA ILE A 120 13.31 1.32 1.76
C ILE A 120 13.34 0.97 3.25
N ASP A 121 14.53 0.92 3.84
CA ASP A 121 14.72 0.54 5.24
C ASP A 121 14.08 1.57 6.19
N ASP A 122 14.13 2.87 5.86
CA ASP A 122 13.51 3.92 6.67
C ASP A 122 11.97 3.82 6.62
N VAL A 123 11.41 3.55 5.44
CA VAL A 123 9.97 3.29 5.31
C VAL A 123 9.58 2.06 6.13
N ALA A 124 10.34 0.97 6.01
CA ALA A 124 10.06 -0.27 6.75
C ALA A 124 10.11 -0.05 8.26
N LYS A 125 11.10 0.72 8.75
CA LYS A 125 11.24 1.07 10.16
C LYS A 125 10.07 1.92 10.64
N ALA A 126 9.73 2.99 9.91
CA ALA A 126 8.62 3.87 10.27
C ALA A 126 7.30 3.09 10.33
N LEU A 127 6.98 2.28 9.30
CA LEU A 127 5.79 1.43 9.29
C LEU A 127 5.77 0.45 10.47
N SER A 128 6.91 -0.17 10.79
CA SER A 128 7.02 -1.11 11.91
C SER A 128 6.75 -0.42 13.25
N GLU A 129 7.29 0.78 13.47
CA GLU A 129 7.07 1.57 14.68
C GLU A 129 5.61 1.99 14.80
N PHE A 130 5.02 2.53 13.73
CA PHE A 130 3.60 2.90 13.72
C PHE A 130 2.69 1.71 14.06
N ILE A 131 2.91 0.56 13.44
CA ILE A 131 2.08 -0.63 13.68
C ILE A 131 2.29 -1.18 15.10
N LYS A 132 3.51 -1.11 15.63
CA LYS A 132 3.79 -1.51 17.00
C LYS A 132 3.03 -0.64 18.00
N ASP A 133 3.09 0.69 17.82
CA ASP A 133 2.37 1.63 18.65
C ASP A 133 0.84 1.47 18.49
N TYR A 134 0.36 1.30 17.27
CA TYR A 134 -1.05 1.06 17.01
C TYR A 134 -1.55 -0.19 17.73
N LYS A 135 -0.80 -1.30 17.65
CA LYS A 135 -1.17 -2.54 18.35
C LYS A 135 -1.12 -2.41 19.85
N ALA A 136 -0.13 -1.70 20.38
CA ALA A 136 0.01 -1.48 21.81
C ALA A 136 -1.15 -0.66 22.40
N ASN A 137 -1.66 0.32 21.65
CA ASN A 137 -2.69 1.23 22.12
C ASN A 137 -4.12 0.81 21.75
N TYR A 138 -4.30 0.09 20.64
CA TYR A 138 -5.61 -0.17 20.05
C TYR A 138 -5.86 -1.64 19.70
N GLY A 139 -4.86 -2.52 19.81
CA GLY A 139 -4.95 -3.90 19.34
C GLY A 139 -5.99 -4.76 20.04
N ASP A 140 -6.37 -4.40 21.27
CA ASP A 140 -7.40 -5.10 22.06
C ASP A 140 -8.81 -4.54 21.88
N LEU A 141 -8.97 -3.44 21.12
CA LEU A 141 -10.27 -2.84 20.85
C LEU A 141 -11.08 -3.67 19.86
N PRO A 142 -12.42 -3.62 19.93
CA PRO A 142 -13.27 -4.08 18.84
C PRO A 142 -12.91 -3.38 17.53
N TYR A 143 -12.98 -4.09 16.42
CA TYR A 143 -12.59 -3.55 15.10
C TYR A 143 -13.23 -2.20 14.77
N ASP A 144 -14.51 -2.04 15.11
CA ASP A 144 -15.28 -0.82 14.79
C ASP A 144 -14.88 0.38 15.68
N GLU A 145 -14.13 0.15 16.76
CA GLU A 145 -13.59 1.17 17.67
C GLU A 145 -12.12 1.48 17.37
N MET A 146 -11.46 0.69 16.55
CA MET A 146 -10.06 0.91 16.16
C MET A 146 -9.94 2.15 15.28
N PRO A 147 -8.96 3.04 15.51
CA PRO A 147 -8.68 4.17 14.63
C PRO A 147 -8.37 3.69 13.20
N LYS A 148 -8.81 4.46 12.22
CA LYS A 148 -8.54 4.18 10.80
C LYS A 148 -7.29 4.91 10.36
N LEU A 149 -6.36 4.17 9.73
CA LEU A 149 -5.08 4.71 9.27
C LEU A 149 -4.80 4.28 7.83
N VAL A 150 -4.36 5.20 6.99
CA VAL A 150 -3.92 4.92 5.63
C VAL A 150 -2.48 5.38 5.45
N PHE A 151 -1.63 4.46 5.02
CA PHE A 151 -0.30 4.79 4.52
C PHE A 151 -0.35 4.99 3.01
N VAL A 152 0.23 6.08 2.53
CA VAL A 152 0.43 6.34 1.10
C VAL A 152 1.93 6.39 0.83
N ILE A 153 2.43 5.65 -0.15
CA ILE A 153 3.83 5.67 -0.57
C ILE A 153 3.90 6.12 -2.03
N ASP A 154 4.45 7.29 -2.27
CA ASP A 154 4.60 7.86 -3.62
C ASP A 154 6.09 8.19 -3.88
N SER A 155 6.83 7.33 -4.56
CA SER A 155 6.50 6.03 -5.14
C SER A 155 7.45 4.93 -4.60
N LEU A 156 7.01 3.67 -4.64
CA LEU A 156 7.87 2.52 -4.27
C LEU A 156 9.12 2.44 -5.16
N GLY A 157 8.97 2.73 -6.45
CA GLY A 157 10.05 2.61 -7.43
C GLY A 157 11.22 3.56 -7.20
N MET A 158 11.01 4.70 -6.54
CA MET A 158 12.05 5.70 -6.27
C MET A 158 12.84 5.43 -5.00
N LEU A 159 12.34 4.59 -4.11
CA LEU A 159 13.07 4.23 -2.90
C LEU A 159 14.38 3.53 -3.23
N LEU A 160 15.41 3.80 -2.44
CA LEU A 160 16.77 3.31 -2.59
C LEU A 160 17.09 2.19 -1.58
N THR A 161 18.05 1.34 -1.94
CA THR A 161 18.70 0.42 -1.01
C THR A 161 20.05 1.04 -0.54
N PRO A 162 20.64 0.57 0.57
CA PRO A 162 22.00 0.96 0.96
C PRO A 162 23.03 0.71 -0.14
N THR A 163 22.83 -0.33 -0.95
CA THR A 163 23.71 -0.63 -2.08
C THR A 163 23.63 0.42 -3.19
N ASP A 164 22.42 0.95 -3.48
CA ASP A 164 22.27 2.05 -4.46
C ASP A 164 23.08 3.27 -4.03
N VAL A 165 23.02 3.63 -2.74
CA VAL A 165 23.77 4.76 -2.17
C VAL A 165 25.28 4.52 -2.20
N ASP A 166 25.72 3.32 -1.81
CA ASP A 166 27.14 2.95 -1.82
C ASP A 166 27.73 2.98 -3.23
N GLN A 167 26.97 2.52 -4.23
CA GLN A 167 27.39 2.56 -5.63
C GLN A 167 27.50 3.99 -6.13
N PHE A 168 26.51 4.82 -5.83
CA PHE A 168 26.53 6.24 -6.20
C PHE A 168 27.77 6.95 -5.61
N ASN A 169 28.06 6.72 -4.32
CA ASN A 169 29.22 7.32 -3.64
C ASN A 169 30.57 6.86 -4.23
N LYS A 170 30.61 5.66 -4.81
CA LYS A 170 31.81 5.12 -5.49
C LYS A 170 31.90 5.52 -6.97
N GLY A 171 30.89 6.23 -7.49
CA GLY A 171 30.77 6.55 -8.92
C GLY A 171 30.49 5.32 -9.79
N ASP A 172 30.02 4.21 -9.20
CA ASP A 172 29.70 2.97 -9.92
C ASP A 172 28.16 2.88 -10.09
N MET A 173 27.71 3.02 -11.34
CA MET A 173 26.29 2.99 -11.69
C MET A 173 25.81 1.60 -12.16
N LYS A 174 26.51 0.55 -11.79
CA LYS A 174 26.14 -0.84 -12.17
C LYS A 174 24.92 -1.35 -11.42
N GLY A 175 23.84 -0.78 -11.42
CA GLY A 175 22.55 -1.20 -10.87
C GLY A 175 22.53 -2.36 -9.84
N ASP A 176 21.66 -2.29 -8.88
CA ASP A 176 21.49 -3.30 -7.84
C ASP A 176 20.87 -4.59 -8.40
N MET A 177 21.67 -5.59 -8.67
CA MET A 177 21.27 -6.88 -9.24
C MET A 177 20.30 -7.66 -8.33
N GLY A 178 19.06 -7.20 -8.21
CA GLY A 178 17.95 -7.92 -7.58
C GLY A 178 17.78 -7.72 -6.07
N ARG A 179 18.55 -6.86 -5.40
CA ARG A 179 18.37 -6.55 -3.97
C ARG A 179 17.14 -5.67 -3.73
N LYS A 180 16.97 -4.63 -4.53
CA LYS A 180 15.79 -3.75 -4.47
C LYS A 180 14.47 -4.49 -4.66
N PRO A 181 14.30 -5.38 -5.68
CA PRO A 181 13.12 -6.23 -5.79
C PRO A 181 12.85 -7.08 -4.56
N LYS A 182 13.89 -7.65 -3.94
CA LYS A 182 13.76 -8.44 -2.71
C LYS A 182 13.33 -7.59 -1.52
N ALA A 183 13.90 -6.40 -1.36
CA ALA A 183 13.54 -5.47 -0.28
C ALA A 183 12.11 -4.97 -0.41
N LEU A 184 11.67 -4.57 -1.60
CA LEU A 184 10.29 -4.17 -1.87
C LEU A 184 9.29 -5.31 -1.63
N THR A 185 9.62 -6.53 -2.06
CA THR A 185 8.80 -7.72 -1.79
C THR A 185 8.67 -7.98 -0.29
N ALA A 186 9.77 -7.87 0.45
CA ALA A 186 9.76 -8.05 1.91
C ALA A 186 8.92 -6.97 2.60
N LEU A 187 9.06 -5.70 2.21
CA LEU A 187 8.27 -4.59 2.72
C LEU A 187 6.77 -4.85 2.55
N VAL A 188 6.32 -5.08 1.31
CA VAL A 188 4.89 -5.27 1.01
C VAL A 188 4.33 -6.51 1.71
N ARG A 189 5.04 -7.64 1.69
CA ARG A 189 4.62 -8.86 2.36
C ARG A 189 4.47 -8.67 3.87
N ASN A 190 5.39 -7.96 4.51
CA ASN A 190 5.28 -7.67 5.94
C ASN A 190 4.09 -6.78 6.23
N CYS A 191 3.82 -5.74 5.42
CA CYS A 191 2.65 -4.89 5.56
C CYS A 191 1.35 -5.67 5.42
N VAL A 192 1.22 -6.53 4.40
CA VAL A 192 0.03 -7.39 4.23
C VAL A 192 -0.22 -8.25 5.47
N ASN A 193 0.84 -8.84 6.05
CA ASN A 193 0.70 -9.66 7.25
C ASN A 193 0.36 -8.84 8.50
N MET A 194 0.87 -7.62 8.59
CA MET A 194 0.67 -6.77 9.77
C MET A 194 -0.68 -6.06 9.78
N PHE A 195 -1.24 -5.75 8.61
CA PHE A 195 -2.48 -4.95 8.48
C PHE A 195 -3.75 -5.78 8.57
N GLY A 196 -3.70 -7.06 8.23
CA GLY A 196 -4.86 -7.91 7.93
C GLY A 196 -5.97 -7.97 8.98
N SER A 197 -5.69 -7.67 10.24
CA SER A 197 -6.67 -7.67 11.33
C SER A 197 -6.95 -6.28 11.92
N HIS A 198 -6.46 -5.22 11.27
CA HIS A 198 -6.52 -3.85 11.79
C HIS A 198 -7.13 -2.90 10.75
N ASN A 199 -7.64 -1.76 11.21
CA ASN A 199 -8.14 -0.68 10.37
C ASN A 199 -7.00 0.14 9.73
N VAL A 200 -6.01 -0.55 9.15
CA VAL A 200 -4.81 0.04 8.56
C VAL A 200 -4.69 -0.42 7.12
N GLY A 201 -4.69 0.50 6.17
CA GLY A 201 -4.49 0.23 4.76
C GLY A 201 -3.22 0.87 4.21
N MET A 202 -2.74 0.39 3.07
CA MET A 202 -1.63 1.00 2.35
C MET A 202 -1.93 1.12 0.86
N VAL A 203 -1.63 2.28 0.31
CA VAL A 203 -1.70 2.58 -1.12
C VAL A 203 -0.34 3.00 -1.60
N CYS A 204 0.13 2.39 -2.68
CA CYS A 204 1.44 2.71 -3.25
C CYS A 204 1.30 3.07 -4.72
N THR A 205 2.08 4.05 -5.16
CA THR A 205 2.33 4.26 -6.58
C THR A 205 3.59 3.53 -7.02
N ASN A 206 3.66 3.16 -8.29
CA ASN A 206 4.86 2.61 -8.89
C ASN A 206 4.94 2.90 -10.38
N HIS A 207 6.14 2.87 -10.94
CA HIS A 207 6.37 3.08 -12.36
C HIS A 207 6.30 1.76 -13.14
N THR A 208 5.87 1.86 -14.40
CA THR A 208 6.02 0.80 -15.39
C THR A 208 7.06 1.19 -16.44
N TYR A 209 7.64 0.19 -17.06
CA TYR A 209 8.53 0.32 -18.21
C TYR A 209 8.14 -0.68 -19.29
N ALA A 210 8.40 -0.34 -20.55
CA ALA A 210 8.09 -1.19 -21.67
C ALA A 210 8.86 -2.52 -21.56
N SER A 211 8.17 -3.63 -21.81
CA SER A 211 8.83 -4.93 -21.91
C SER A 211 9.77 -4.95 -23.09
N GLN A 212 10.96 -5.54 -22.89
CA GLN A 212 11.89 -5.83 -23.97
C GLN A 212 11.66 -7.23 -24.56
N ASP A 213 10.73 -7.99 -24.01
CA ASP A 213 10.38 -9.33 -24.45
C ASP A 213 9.34 -9.24 -25.58
N MET A 214 9.71 -9.69 -26.77
CA MET A 214 8.82 -9.70 -27.94
C MET A 214 7.63 -10.67 -27.77
N PHE A 215 7.76 -11.68 -26.89
CA PHE A 215 6.70 -12.67 -26.61
C PHE A 215 5.79 -12.25 -25.45
N ASP A 216 6.19 -11.25 -24.65
CA ASP A 216 5.41 -10.69 -23.57
C ASP A 216 5.53 -9.15 -23.60
N PRO A 217 4.78 -8.50 -24.52
CA PRO A 217 4.91 -7.07 -24.80
C PRO A 217 4.28 -6.17 -23.73
N ASP A 218 3.65 -6.75 -22.71
CA ASP A 218 3.00 -5.98 -21.65
C ASP A 218 4.01 -5.24 -20.79
N ASP A 219 3.65 -4.01 -20.38
CA ASP A 219 4.49 -3.18 -19.53
C ASP A 219 4.80 -3.91 -18.22
N LYS A 220 6.07 -3.87 -17.82
CA LYS A 220 6.53 -4.44 -16.55
C LYS A 220 6.51 -3.41 -15.45
N ILE A 221 6.10 -3.82 -14.26
CA ILE A 221 6.12 -2.96 -13.07
C ILE A 221 7.54 -2.93 -12.51
N SER A 222 8.05 -1.72 -12.23
CA SER A 222 9.38 -1.53 -11.63
C SER A 222 9.48 -2.19 -10.26
N GLY A 223 10.64 -2.75 -9.93
CA GLY A 223 10.86 -3.41 -8.63
C GLY A 223 10.54 -4.91 -8.61
N GLY A 224 10.25 -5.50 -9.78
CA GLY A 224 10.11 -6.96 -9.95
C GLY A 224 8.72 -7.51 -9.63
N GLN A 225 8.52 -8.78 -9.94
CA GLN A 225 7.22 -9.45 -9.81
C GLN A 225 6.84 -9.79 -8.37
N GLY A 226 7.83 -9.94 -7.48
CA GLY A 226 7.60 -10.47 -6.14
C GLY A 226 6.67 -9.61 -5.29
N PHE A 227 6.82 -8.28 -5.33
CA PHE A 227 5.93 -7.41 -4.56
C PHE A 227 4.53 -7.30 -5.19
N VAL A 228 4.43 -7.45 -6.51
CA VAL A 228 3.14 -7.50 -7.22
C VAL A 228 2.31 -8.67 -6.72
N TYR A 229 2.92 -9.86 -6.62
CA TYR A 229 2.24 -11.03 -6.06
C TYR A 229 1.94 -10.92 -4.56
N ALA A 230 2.74 -10.16 -3.82
CA ALA A 230 2.51 -9.92 -2.39
C ALA A 230 1.38 -8.91 -2.15
N SER A 231 1.08 -8.04 -3.11
CA SER A 231 0.02 -7.03 -3.01
C SER A 231 -1.37 -7.66 -3.13
N SER A 232 -2.35 -7.07 -2.46
CA SER A 232 -3.74 -7.55 -2.53
C SER A 232 -4.45 -7.06 -3.77
N ILE A 233 -4.12 -5.84 -4.22
CA ILE A 233 -4.71 -5.19 -5.40
C ILE A 233 -3.60 -4.53 -6.20
N VAL A 234 -3.64 -4.72 -7.52
CA VAL A 234 -2.76 -4.02 -8.46
C VAL A 234 -3.60 -3.41 -9.57
N VAL A 235 -3.54 -2.09 -9.67
CA VAL A 235 -4.20 -1.32 -10.73
C VAL A 235 -3.16 -0.86 -11.74
N ALA A 236 -3.21 -1.40 -12.95
CA ALA A 236 -2.37 -0.96 -14.05
C ALA A 236 -3.02 0.24 -14.75
N MET A 237 -2.29 1.34 -14.85
CA MET A 237 -2.74 2.60 -15.45
C MET A 237 -1.96 2.88 -16.73
N LYS A 238 -2.68 3.20 -17.80
CA LYS A 238 -2.10 3.49 -19.11
C LYS A 238 -2.64 4.80 -19.66
N LYS A 239 -1.78 5.63 -20.25
CA LYS A 239 -2.22 6.81 -20.98
C LYS A 239 -2.87 6.38 -22.29
N LEU A 240 -4.00 6.94 -22.58
CA LEU A 240 -4.59 6.85 -23.91
C LEU A 240 -4.19 8.08 -24.72
N LYS A 241 -3.80 7.87 -25.98
CA LYS A 241 -3.64 8.99 -26.90
C LYS A 241 -5.04 9.58 -27.16
N LEU A 242 -5.19 10.88 -26.93
CA LEU A 242 -6.35 11.59 -27.44
C LEU A 242 -6.34 11.44 -28.98
N LYS A 243 -7.45 11.01 -29.55
CA LYS A 243 -7.63 11.16 -31.00
C LYS A 243 -7.81 12.65 -31.24
N GLU A 244 -6.91 13.25 -31.99
CA GLU A 244 -7.15 14.55 -32.61
C GLU A 244 -8.24 14.30 -33.68
N ASP A 245 -9.38 14.96 -33.54
CA ASP A 245 -10.45 14.97 -34.54
C ASP A 245 -10.05 15.85 -35.75
#